data_c01facfc45acdec81818bc372f1ed570
#
_entry.id   c01facfc45acdec81818bc372f1ed570
#
_cell.length_a   1.000
_cell.length_b   1.000
_cell.length_c   1.000
_cell.angle_alpha   90.00
_cell.angle_beta   90.00
_cell.angle_gamma   90.00
#
_symmetry.space_group_name_H-M   'P 1'
#
loop_
_entity.id
_entity.type
_entity.pdbx_description
1 polymer ?
#
loop_
_entity_poly.entity_id
_entity_poly.type
_entity_poly.pdbx_seq_one_letter_code
_entity_poly.pdbx_strand_id
1 'polypeptide(L)'
;TLKGWVVEEAPPTCLNRHLVRGKLDAGSISSFAYGLNAHRYYILQDLSISATGPVGSVILLSKVPIEELHEKIVLLTSQSATSVNLLYIILEDFLGISPIFRTGNFKEMSANPAAQAYLAIGDEALRLRSNKDNLFRSDLAKIWLDYTGLPFVFAVWAVREESWIAWPDKIRLLHRRLSECYHKGMKELERISNLVAPRIPMASSDCLEYLKGIELD
;
A
#
# COMPACT_ATOMS: atom_id res chain seq x y z
N THR A 1 -12.16 4.53 22.33
CA THR A 1 -13.44 4.19 21.64
C THR A 1 -14.01 5.47 21.01
N LEU A 2 -14.18 5.44 19.70
CA LEU A 2 -14.84 6.51 18.95
C LEU A 2 -16.36 6.42 19.19
N LYS A 3 -16.84 6.89 20.36
CA LYS A 3 -18.27 6.93 20.67
C LYS A 3 -19.00 7.75 19.58
N GLY A 4 -20.00 7.16 18.93
CA GLY A 4 -20.78 7.82 17.86
C GLY A 4 -20.20 7.66 16.45
N TRP A 5 -19.20 6.78 16.26
CA TRP A 5 -18.64 6.41 14.97
C TRP A 5 -18.87 4.92 14.69
N VAL A 6 -19.13 4.60 13.45
CA VAL A 6 -19.10 3.24 12.94
C VAL A 6 -17.77 3.08 12.22
N VAL A 7 -16.95 2.12 12.67
CA VAL A 7 -15.66 1.82 12.07
C VAL A 7 -15.78 0.52 11.30
N GLU A 8 -15.37 0.55 10.03
CA GLU A 8 -15.31 -0.63 9.17
C GLU A 8 -13.85 -0.97 8.89
N GLU A 9 -13.48 -2.24 9.12
CA GLU A 9 -12.19 -2.81 8.76
C GLU A 9 -12.38 -3.76 7.58
N ALA A 10 -11.71 -3.49 6.46
CA ALA A 10 -11.82 -4.30 5.26
C ALA A 10 -10.54 -4.16 4.39
N PRO A 11 -10.31 -5.06 3.42
CA PRO A 11 -9.23 -4.90 2.45
C PRO A 11 -9.34 -3.59 1.68
N PRO A 12 -8.22 -2.96 1.27
CA PRO A 12 -8.21 -1.65 0.61
C PRO A 12 -9.16 -1.54 -0.57
N THR A 13 -9.23 -2.56 -1.43
CA THR A 13 -10.15 -2.59 -2.57
C THR A 13 -11.63 -2.56 -2.18
N CYS A 14 -11.97 -3.11 -1.00
CA CYS A 14 -13.32 -3.05 -0.44
C CYS A 14 -13.64 -1.65 0.08
N LEU A 15 -12.72 -1.05 0.88
CA LEU A 15 -12.87 0.31 1.41
C LEU A 15 -12.99 1.35 0.28
N ASN A 16 -12.14 1.26 -0.76
CA ASN A 16 -12.24 2.09 -1.96
C ASN A 16 -13.65 2.06 -2.55
N ARG A 17 -14.18 0.85 -2.76
CA ARG A 17 -15.53 0.65 -3.32
C ARG A 17 -16.64 1.16 -2.40
N HIS A 18 -16.48 1.00 -1.08
CA HIS A 18 -17.47 1.48 -0.11
C HIS A 18 -17.52 3.00 -0.06
N LEU A 19 -16.37 3.68 -0.12
CA LEU A 19 -16.31 5.14 -0.16
C LEU A 19 -16.94 5.67 -1.46
N VAL A 20 -16.59 5.11 -2.63
CA VAL A 20 -17.18 5.48 -3.94
C VAL A 20 -18.71 5.33 -3.94
N ARG A 21 -19.22 4.26 -3.31
CA ARG A 21 -20.67 3.96 -3.24
C ARG A 21 -21.42 4.70 -2.13
N GLY A 22 -20.73 5.55 -1.36
CA GLY A 22 -21.35 6.31 -0.27
C GLY A 22 -21.72 5.49 0.96
N LYS A 23 -21.13 4.29 1.12
CA LYS A 23 -21.29 3.47 2.32
C LYS A 23 -20.37 3.91 3.47
N LEU A 24 -19.32 4.64 3.15
CA LEU A 24 -18.41 5.28 4.11
C LEU A 24 -18.42 6.79 3.87
N ASP A 25 -18.32 7.56 4.95
CA ASP A 25 -18.18 9.01 4.93
C ASP A 25 -16.72 9.45 4.70
N ALA A 26 -15.80 8.73 5.31
CA ALA A 26 -14.36 8.94 5.21
C ALA A 26 -13.63 7.61 5.33
N GLY A 27 -12.40 7.55 4.81
CA GLY A 27 -11.56 6.37 4.96
C GLY A 27 -10.19 6.52 4.32
N SER A 28 -9.26 5.64 4.72
CA SER A 28 -8.01 5.48 4.01
C SER A 28 -8.29 4.72 2.71
N ILE A 29 -8.04 5.35 1.58
CA ILE A 29 -8.20 4.77 0.24
C ILE A 29 -6.90 4.85 -0.54
N SER A 30 -6.74 3.98 -1.53
CA SER A 30 -5.55 4.01 -2.37
C SER A 30 -5.47 5.33 -3.16
N SER A 31 -4.25 5.84 -3.35
CA SER A 31 -4.00 7.07 -4.09
C SER A 31 -4.54 6.99 -5.54
N PHE A 32 -4.45 5.82 -6.16
CA PHE A 32 -5.02 5.59 -7.49
C PHE A 32 -6.56 5.72 -7.48
N ALA A 33 -7.25 5.13 -6.48
CA ALA A 33 -8.70 5.26 -6.36
C ALA A 33 -9.12 6.71 -6.07
N TYR A 34 -8.32 7.45 -5.29
CA TYR A 34 -8.49 8.88 -5.10
C TYR A 34 -8.35 9.63 -6.43
N GLY A 35 -7.27 9.41 -7.17
CA GLY A 35 -7.02 10.09 -8.46
C GLY A 35 -8.13 9.93 -9.47
N LEU A 36 -8.73 8.74 -9.57
CA LEU A 36 -9.88 8.47 -10.44
C LEU A 36 -11.16 9.24 -10.05
N ASN A 37 -11.27 9.70 -8.81
CA ASN A 37 -12.48 10.31 -8.25
C ASN A 37 -12.17 11.59 -7.45
N ALA A 38 -11.04 12.25 -7.69
CA ALA A 38 -10.54 13.36 -6.87
C ALA A 38 -11.56 14.48 -6.67
N HIS A 39 -12.39 14.75 -7.69
CA HIS A 39 -13.44 15.77 -7.66
C HIS A 39 -14.57 15.50 -6.64
N ARG A 40 -14.62 14.29 -6.06
CA ARG A 40 -15.65 13.87 -5.09
C ARG A 40 -15.16 13.88 -3.65
N TYR A 41 -13.87 14.16 -3.43
CA TYR A 41 -13.23 13.95 -2.13
C TYR A 41 -12.41 15.15 -1.69
N TYR A 42 -12.42 15.40 -0.40
CA TYR A 42 -11.41 16.18 0.30
C TYR A 42 -10.37 15.24 0.93
N ILE A 43 -9.11 15.63 0.94
CA ILE A 43 -8.03 14.92 1.65
C ILE A 43 -7.89 15.49 3.05
N LEU A 44 -7.78 14.63 4.06
CA LEU A 44 -7.32 15.03 5.38
C LEU A 44 -5.81 15.20 5.32
N GLN A 45 -5.34 16.44 5.60
CA GLN A 45 -3.92 16.78 5.57
C GLN A 45 -3.11 15.96 6.57
N ASP A 46 -1.83 15.74 6.27
CA ASP A 46 -0.86 15.07 7.14
C ASP A 46 -1.32 13.66 7.58
N LEU A 47 -2.05 12.97 6.70
CA LEU A 47 -2.54 11.60 6.91
C LEU A 47 -2.47 10.82 5.59
N SER A 48 -1.38 10.11 5.38
CA SER A 48 -1.15 9.28 4.20
C SER A 48 -0.56 7.91 4.58
N ILE A 49 -0.30 7.08 3.61
CA ILE A 49 0.63 5.96 3.65
C ILE A 49 1.59 6.18 2.50
N SER A 50 2.80 6.64 2.82
CA SER A 50 3.82 7.01 1.84
C SER A 50 5.19 6.46 2.23
N ALA A 51 6.15 6.59 1.33
CA ALA A 51 7.54 6.24 1.58
C ALA A 51 8.48 7.09 0.73
N THR A 52 9.52 7.62 1.38
CA THR A 52 10.70 8.24 0.74
C THR A 52 11.82 7.22 0.75
N GLY A 53 11.73 6.21 -0.13
CA GLY A 53 12.66 5.09 -0.20
C GLY A 53 11.94 3.73 -0.23
N PRO A 54 12.62 2.65 0.18
CA PRO A 54 12.02 1.32 0.17
C PRO A 54 10.89 1.22 1.19
N VAL A 55 9.70 0.81 0.75
CA VAL A 55 8.55 0.59 1.63
C VAL A 55 8.55 -0.81 2.27
N GLY A 56 9.23 -1.77 1.67
CA GLY A 56 9.36 -3.15 2.19
C GLY A 56 8.10 -4.02 2.06
N SER A 57 6.95 -3.43 1.77
CA SER A 57 5.66 -4.12 1.66
C SER A 57 5.01 -4.04 0.27
N VAL A 58 5.73 -3.54 -0.73
CA VAL A 58 5.31 -3.55 -2.15
C VAL A 58 6.51 -3.96 -2.98
N ILE A 59 6.61 -5.27 -3.24
CA ILE A 59 7.82 -5.89 -3.79
C ILE A 59 7.46 -6.73 -5.01
N LEU A 60 8.19 -6.53 -6.10
CA LEU A 60 8.22 -7.47 -7.20
C LEU A 60 9.25 -8.57 -6.88
N LEU A 61 8.77 -9.79 -6.74
CA LEU A 61 9.59 -10.99 -6.63
C LEU A 61 9.77 -11.57 -8.03
N SER A 62 11.00 -11.87 -8.47
CA SER A 62 11.24 -12.39 -9.82
C SER A 62 12.34 -13.45 -9.85
N LYS A 63 12.23 -14.37 -10.80
CA LYS A 63 13.19 -15.45 -11.05
C LYS A 63 14.40 -14.96 -11.88
N VAL A 64 14.26 -13.81 -12.52
CA VAL A 64 15.25 -13.14 -13.35
C VAL A 64 15.38 -11.67 -12.92
N PRO A 65 16.45 -10.96 -13.28
CA PRO A 65 16.53 -9.50 -13.11
C PRO A 65 15.31 -8.79 -13.70
N ILE A 66 14.89 -7.66 -13.10
CA ILE A 66 13.67 -6.93 -13.50
C ILE A 66 13.74 -6.49 -14.97
N GLU A 67 14.92 -6.16 -15.47
CA GLU A 67 15.19 -5.72 -16.84
C GLU A 67 14.97 -6.85 -17.87
N GLU A 68 15.01 -8.10 -17.44
CA GLU A 68 14.82 -9.27 -18.28
C GLU A 68 13.35 -9.75 -18.36
N LEU A 69 12.41 -8.98 -17.80
CA LEU A 69 10.98 -9.36 -17.78
C LEU A 69 10.22 -9.05 -19.08
N HIS A 70 10.88 -8.52 -20.10
CA HIS A 70 10.25 -8.29 -21.42
C HIS A 70 9.65 -9.60 -21.97
N GLU A 71 8.37 -9.56 -22.40
CA GLU A 71 7.58 -10.71 -22.90
C GLU A 71 7.42 -11.89 -21.91
N LYS A 72 7.85 -11.74 -20.67
CA LYS A 72 7.67 -12.77 -19.62
C LYS A 72 6.37 -12.57 -18.85
N ILE A 73 5.85 -13.68 -18.29
CA ILE A 73 4.63 -13.63 -17.49
C ILE A 73 4.95 -13.05 -16.11
N VAL A 74 4.31 -11.94 -15.78
CA VAL A 74 4.31 -11.27 -14.49
C VAL A 74 2.93 -11.40 -13.85
N LEU A 75 2.87 -12.02 -12.68
CA LEU A 75 1.63 -12.19 -11.93
C LEU A 75 1.35 -10.97 -11.05
N LEU A 76 0.13 -10.49 -11.10
CA LEU A 76 -0.35 -9.31 -10.39
C LEU A 76 -1.29 -9.70 -9.25
N THR A 77 -1.10 -9.07 -8.09
CA THR A 77 -2.07 -9.17 -6.99
C THR A 77 -3.39 -8.50 -7.37
N SER A 78 -4.50 -9.04 -6.90
CA SER A 78 -5.83 -8.41 -7.01
C SER A 78 -6.14 -7.42 -5.86
N GLN A 79 -5.23 -7.26 -4.90
CA GLN A 79 -5.50 -6.56 -3.64
C GLN A 79 -5.17 -5.07 -3.68
N SER A 80 -4.37 -4.59 -4.65
CA SER A 80 -3.97 -3.18 -4.75
C SER A 80 -3.90 -2.68 -6.19
N ALA A 81 -4.84 -1.83 -6.57
CA ALA A 81 -4.79 -1.14 -7.86
C ALA A 81 -3.61 -0.17 -7.95
N THR A 82 -3.28 0.55 -6.86
CA THR A 82 -2.15 1.48 -6.83
C THR A 82 -0.83 0.78 -7.12
N SER A 83 -0.55 -0.34 -6.42
CA SER A 83 0.72 -1.06 -6.61
C SER A 83 0.83 -1.69 -8.00
N VAL A 84 -0.29 -2.15 -8.57
CA VAL A 84 -0.34 -2.68 -9.94
C VAL A 84 -0.04 -1.58 -10.96
N ASN A 85 -0.66 -0.40 -10.83
CA ASN A 85 -0.39 0.71 -11.73
C ASN A 85 1.03 1.27 -11.57
N LEU A 86 1.57 1.31 -10.34
CA LEU A 86 2.97 1.65 -10.12
C LEU A 86 3.91 0.68 -10.85
N LEU A 87 3.62 -0.64 -10.80
CA LEU A 87 4.41 -1.63 -11.51
C LEU A 87 4.35 -1.43 -13.04
N TYR A 88 3.18 -1.09 -13.61
CA TYR A 88 3.07 -0.76 -15.04
C TYR A 88 3.98 0.42 -15.40
N ILE A 89 3.91 1.52 -14.65
CA ILE A 89 4.76 2.70 -14.87
C ILE A 89 6.25 2.32 -14.81
N ILE A 90 6.65 1.53 -13.80
CA ILE A 90 8.04 1.11 -13.66
C ILE A 90 8.49 0.26 -14.85
N LEU A 91 7.73 -0.74 -15.24
CA LEU A 91 8.14 -1.68 -16.27
C LEU A 91 8.03 -1.06 -17.68
N GLU A 92 6.92 -0.39 -17.98
CA GLU A 92 6.63 0.13 -19.31
C GLU A 92 7.27 1.50 -19.55
N ASP A 93 7.07 2.47 -18.62
CA ASP A 93 7.52 3.86 -18.83
C ASP A 93 8.98 4.07 -18.41
N PHE A 94 9.44 3.49 -17.29
CA PHE A 94 10.80 3.71 -16.80
C PHE A 94 11.80 2.75 -17.43
N LEU A 95 11.47 1.45 -17.52
CA LEU A 95 12.38 0.43 -18.05
C LEU A 95 12.18 0.13 -19.55
N GLY A 96 11.08 0.58 -20.14
CA GLY A 96 10.78 0.38 -21.56
C GLY A 96 10.53 -1.09 -21.94
N ILE A 97 10.06 -1.92 -21.00
CA ILE A 97 9.80 -3.34 -21.23
C ILE A 97 8.30 -3.62 -21.16
N SER A 98 7.86 -4.64 -21.92
CA SER A 98 6.44 -4.99 -22.04
C SER A 98 6.20 -6.45 -21.64
N PRO A 99 6.01 -6.74 -20.35
CA PRO A 99 5.68 -8.08 -19.88
C PRO A 99 4.26 -8.52 -20.24
N ILE A 100 3.99 -9.80 -20.09
CA ILE A 100 2.64 -10.36 -20.18
C ILE A 100 2.04 -10.41 -18.78
N PHE A 101 1.14 -9.49 -18.49
CA PHE A 101 0.50 -9.41 -17.17
C PHE A 101 -0.67 -10.37 -17.03
N ARG A 102 -0.74 -11.06 -15.89
CA ARG A 102 -1.85 -11.93 -15.48
C ARG A 102 -2.14 -11.78 -14.00
N THR A 103 -3.38 -11.89 -13.60
CA THR A 103 -3.71 -11.97 -12.16
C THR A 103 -3.29 -13.33 -11.63
N GLY A 104 -2.66 -13.37 -10.46
CA GLY A 104 -2.21 -14.61 -9.83
C GLY A 104 -1.69 -14.39 -8.41
N ASN A 105 -0.97 -15.36 -7.89
CA ASN A 105 -0.42 -15.35 -6.54
C ASN A 105 0.98 -15.98 -6.49
N PHE A 106 1.66 -15.83 -5.34
CA PHE A 106 3.02 -16.34 -5.14
C PHE A 106 3.14 -17.87 -5.33
N LYS A 107 2.13 -18.61 -4.86
CA LYS A 107 2.12 -20.08 -5.00
C LYS A 107 2.06 -20.50 -6.48
N GLU A 108 1.27 -19.79 -7.27
CA GLU A 108 1.18 -20.00 -8.71
C GLU A 108 2.52 -19.68 -9.40
N MET A 109 3.16 -18.55 -9.07
CA MET A 109 4.49 -18.23 -9.60
C MET A 109 5.52 -19.32 -9.26
N SER A 110 5.47 -19.83 -8.03
CA SER A 110 6.43 -20.86 -7.58
C SER A 110 6.22 -22.19 -8.29
N ALA A 111 4.96 -22.57 -8.59
CA ALA A 111 4.60 -23.83 -9.21
C ALA A 111 4.69 -23.78 -10.75
N ASN A 112 4.58 -22.60 -11.37
CA ASN A 112 4.57 -22.43 -12.82
C ASN A 112 5.93 -21.91 -13.33
N PRO A 113 6.71 -22.73 -14.07
CA PRO A 113 7.97 -22.28 -14.64
C PRO A 113 7.84 -21.10 -15.62
N ALA A 114 6.70 -20.96 -16.29
CA ALA A 114 6.46 -19.86 -17.22
C ALA A 114 6.23 -18.51 -16.51
N ALA A 115 5.69 -18.50 -15.28
CA ALA A 115 5.54 -17.28 -14.49
C ALA A 115 6.90 -16.86 -13.92
N GLN A 116 7.40 -15.70 -14.33
CA GLN A 116 8.73 -15.23 -13.99
C GLN A 116 8.75 -14.24 -12.83
N ALA A 117 7.64 -13.57 -12.55
CA ALA A 117 7.57 -12.62 -11.45
C ALA A 117 6.17 -12.58 -10.81
N TYR A 118 6.12 -12.07 -9.57
CA TYR A 118 4.87 -11.84 -8.82
C TYR A 118 4.98 -10.56 -8.00
N LEU A 119 3.97 -9.71 -8.10
CA LEU A 119 3.82 -8.51 -7.28
C LEU A 119 3.19 -8.86 -5.94
N ALA A 120 3.99 -8.92 -4.90
CA ALA A 120 3.56 -9.12 -3.51
C ALA A 120 3.30 -7.77 -2.82
N ILE A 121 2.25 -7.70 -1.99
CA ILE A 121 1.94 -6.49 -1.21
C ILE A 121 1.58 -6.82 0.24
N GLY A 122 1.72 -5.79 1.10
CA GLY A 122 1.29 -5.83 2.50
C GLY A 122 1.90 -7.00 3.28
N ASP A 123 1.08 -7.67 4.08
CA ASP A 123 1.51 -8.78 4.94
C ASP A 123 2.16 -9.93 4.16
N GLU A 124 1.71 -10.18 2.93
CA GLU A 124 2.31 -11.22 2.10
C GLU A 124 3.74 -10.85 1.70
N ALA A 125 3.98 -9.60 1.28
CA ALA A 125 5.31 -9.11 0.95
C ALA A 125 6.24 -9.19 2.17
N LEU A 126 5.76 -8.77 3.35
CA LEU A 126 6.52 -8.83 4.60
C LEU A 126 6.89 -10.27 4.98
N ARG A 127 5.96 -11.23 4.85
CA ARG A 127 6.24 -12.66 5.07
C ARG A 127 7.26 -13.21 4.09
N LEU A 128 7.17 -12.83 2.82
CA LEU A 128 8.06 -13.31 1.76
C LEU A 128 9.44 -12.65 1.81
N ARG A 129 9.60 -11.51 2.52
CA ARG A 129 10.88 -10.82 2.70
C ARG A 129 11.94 -11.72 3.33
N SER A 130 11.56 -12.57 4.26
CA SER A 130 12.45 -13.44 5.03
C SER A 130 12.72 -14.80 4.36
N ASN A 131 12.08 -15.11 3.24
CA ASN A 131 12.26 -16.37 2.55
C ASN A 131 13.68 -16.49 1.99
N LYS A 132 14.34 -17.60 2.31
CA LYS A 132 15.66 -17.98 1.75
C LYS A 132 15.46 -18.64 0.38
N ASP A 133 14.88 -17.91 -0.56
CA ASP A 133 14.76 -18.30 -1.96
C ASP A 133 15.79 -17.53 -2.82
N ASN A 134 16.02 -17.97 -4.04
CA ASN A 134 16.93 -17.33 -4.98
C ASN A 134 16.20 -16.27 -5.85
N LEU A 135 15.16 -15.62 -5.33
CA LEU A 135 14.41 -14.62 -6.07
C LEU A 135 15.07 -13.24 -5.94
N PHE A 136 15.05 -12.51 -7.03
CA PHE A 136 15.31 -11.07 -7.03
C PHE A 136 14.14 -10.34 -6.34
N ARG A 137 14.45 -9.24 -5.65
CA ARG A 137 13.50 -8.44 -4.89
C ARG A 137 13.64 -6.98 -5.29
N SER A 138 12.63 -6.46 -5.97
CA SER A 138 12.58 -5.07 -6.39
C SER A 138 11.49 -4.35 -5.61
N ASP A 139 11.89 -3.42 -4.71
CA ASP A 139 10.96 -2.56 -3.98
C ASP A 139 10.49 -1.43 -4.90
N LEU A 140 9.18 -1.35 -5.12
CA LEU A 140 8.64 -0.42 -6.11
C LEU A 140 8.74 1.05 -5.67
N ALA A 141 8.66 1.34 -4.37
CA ALA A 141 8.83 2.71 -3.87
C ALA A 141 10.28 3.18 -4.02
N LYS A 142 11.25 2.28 -3.81
CA LYS A 142 12.67 2.57 -4.05
C LYS A 142 12.94 2.90 -5.52
N ILE A 143 12.41 2.09 -6.44
CA ILE A 143 12.58 2.33 -7.88
C ILE A 143 11.92 3.67 -8.27
N TRP A 144 10.71 3.93 -7.77
CA TRP A 144 10.03 5.21 -8.00
C TRP A 144 10.90 6.40 -7.57
N LEU A 145 11.46 6.34 -6.34
CA LEU A 145 12.34 7.40 -5.84
C LEU A 145 13.58 7.57 -6.73
N ASP A 146 14.20 6.48 -7.17
CA ASP A 146 15.41 6.54 -7.99
C ASP A 146 15.17 7.20 -9.35
N TYR A 147 14.00 6.97 -9.94
CA TYR A 147 13.64 7.55 -11.24
C TYR A 147 13.07 8.97 -11.16
N THR A 148 12.33 9.29 -10.12
CA THR A 148 11.59 10.55 -10.04
C THR A 148 12.18 11.56 -9.04
N GLY A 149 12.95 11.09 -8.06
CA GLY A 149 13.39 11.89 -6.91
C GLY A 149 12.26 12.24 -5.92
N LEU A 150 11.07 11.65 -6.07
CA LEU A 150 9.89 11.98 -5.26
C LEU A 150 9.49 10.81 -4.35
N PRO A 151 8.90 11.08 -3.16
CA PRO A 151 8.24 10.06 -2.37
C PRO A 151 7.05 9.45 -3.13
N PHE A 152 6.69 8.20 -2.80
CA PHE A 152 5.50 7.57 -3.35
C PHE A 152 4.39 7.49 -2.32
N VAL A 153 3.18 7.97 -2.67
CA VAL A 153 1.99 7.92 -1.82
C VAL A 153 1.12 6.73 -2.23
N PHE A 154 0.98 5.74 -1.36
CA PHE A 154 0.16 4.54 -1.60
C PHE A 154 -1.31 4.73 -1.25
N ALA A 155 -1.60 5.48 -0.19
CA ALA A 155 -2.96 5.75 0.27
C ALA A 155 -3.08 7.13 0.91
N VAL A 156 -4.29 7.68 0.87
CA VAL A 156 -4.64 8.95 1.50
C VAL A 156 -5.90 8.79 2.33
N TRP A 157 -6.07 9.61 3.38
CA TRP A 157 -7.35 9.74 4.06
C TRP A 157 -8.26 10.68 3.28
N ALA A 158 -9.31 10.13 2.68
CA ALA A 158 -10.28 10.87 1.89
C ALA A 158 -11.63 10.95 2.60
N VAL A 159 -12.30 12.08 2.42
CA VAL A 159 -13.65 12.37 2.94
C VAL A 159 -14.55 12.70 1.76
N ARG A 160 -15.72 12.12 1.68
CA ARG A 160 -16.71 12.46 0.66
C ARG A 160 -17.15 13.92 0.81
N GLU A 161 -17.31 14.62 -0.31
CA GLU A 161 -17.76 16.01 -0.31
C GLU A 161 -19.08 16.19 0.41
N GLU A 162 -20.04 15.30 0.17
CA GLU A 162 -21.37 15.35 0.81
C GLU A 162 -21.26 15.18 2.34
N SER A 163 -20.35 14.33 2.81
CA SER A 163 -20.14 14.13 4.25
C SER A 163 -19.43 15.32 4.90
N TRP A 164 -18.50 15.96 4.18
CA TRP A 164 -17.87 17.20 4.62
C TRP A 164 -18.89 18.32 4.76
N ILE A 165 -19.80 18.47 3.79
CA ILE A 165 -20.85 19.50 3.83
C ILE A 165 -21.87 19.22 4.94
N ALA A 166 -22.29 17.96 5.10
CA ALA A 166 -23.30 17.59 6.09
C ALA A 166 -22.80 17.65 7.53
N TRP A 167 -21.53 17.31 7.79
CA TRP A 167 -21.00 17.18 9.15
C TRP A 167 -19.57 17.73 9.31
N PRO A 168 -19.31 19.00 8.99
CA PRO A 168 -17.95 19.55 8.96
C PRO A 168 -17.22 19.43 10.32
N ASP A 169 -17.93 19.64 11.43
CA ASP A 169 -17.33 19.56 12.77
C ASP A 169 -16.99 18.13 13.18
N LYS A 170 -17.78 17.14 12.75
CA LYS A 170 -17.43 15.73 12.95
C LYS A 170 -16.19 15.36 12.15
N ILE A 171 -16.09 15.82 10.91
CA ILE A 171 -14.92 15.54 10.07
C ILE A 171 -13.65 16.21 10.65
N ARG A 172 -13.73 17.47 11.12
CA ARG A 172 -12.61 18.11 11.82
C ARG A 172 -12.21 17.35 13.10
N LEU A 173 -13.21 16.84 13.83
CA LEU A 173 -12.95 15.99 15.00
C LEU A 173 -12.27 14.68 14.61
N LEU A 174 -12.72 14.02 13.54
CA LEU A 174 -12.09 12.81 13.00
C LEU A 174 -10.62 13.07 12.67
N HIS A 175 -10.34 14.11 11.87
CA HIS A 175 -8.99 14.50 11.50
C HIS A 175 -8.08 14.68 12.73
N ARG A 176 -8.52 15.52 13.67
CA ARG A 176 -7.77 15.75 14.92
C ARG A 176 -7.50 14.44 15.67
N ARG A 177 -8.50 13.56 15.81
CA ARG A 177 -8.33 12.27 16.49
C ARG A 177 -7.36 11.33 15.80
N LEU A 178 -7.39 11.28 14.48
CA LEU A 178 -6.45 10.49 13.70
C LEU A 178 -5.02 11.01 13.89
N SER A 179 -4.81 12.32 13.80
CA SER A 179 -3.52 12.97 14.03
C SER A 179 -3.00 12.74 15.45
N GLU A 180 -3.87 12.88 16.48
CA GLU A 180 -3.52 12.57 17.86
C GLU A 180 -3.09 11.10 18.02
N CYS A 181 -3.83 10.17 17.39
CA CYS A 181 -3.50 8.74 17.41
C CYS A 181 -2.18 8.44 16.70
N TYR A 182 -1.91 9.06 15.56
CA TYR A 182 -0.65 8.96 14.84
C TYR A 182 0.52 9.41 15.72
N HIS A 183 0.49 10.64 16.25
CA HIS A 183 1.56 11.17 17.11
C HIS A 183 1.79 10.33 18.36
N LYS A 184 0.73 9.77 18.95
CA LYS A 184 0.85 8.83 20.06
C LYS A 184 1.47 7.51 19.63
N GLY A 185 1.05 6.97 18.49
CA GLY A 185 1.58 5.74 17.92
C GLY A 185 3.08 5.82 17.65
N MET A 186 3.54 6.93 17.07
CA MET A 186 4.96 7.18 16.80
C MET A 186 5.84 7.17 18.06
N LYS A 187 5.30 7.59 19.20
CA LYS A 187 6.00 7.53 20.50
C LYS A 187 6.01 6.13 21.13
N GLU A 188 5.16 5.23 20.66
CA GLU A 188 4.97 3.89 21.20
C GLU A 188 5.30 2.78 20.20
N LEU A 189 6.08 3.06 19.15
CA LEU A 189 6.34 2.12 18.05
C LEU A 189 6.90 0.78 18.52
N GLU A 190 7.80 0.75 19.50
CA GLU A 190 8.33 -0.51 20.06
C GLU A 190 7.22 -1.36 20.71
N ARG A 191 6.34 -0.73 21.46
CA ARG A 191 5.19 -1.42 22.07
C ARG A 191 4.23 -1.94 21.00
N ILE A 192 3.98 -1.12 19.97
CA ILE A 192 3.09 -1.48 18.86
C ILE A 192 3.70 -2.64 18.06
N SER A 193 4.99 -2.59 17.73
CA SER A 193 5.67 -3.64 16.98
C SER A 193 5.60 -4.99 17.72
N ASN A 194 5.82 -4.99 19.04
CA ASN A 194 5.70 -6.20 19.86
C ASN A 194 4.27 -6.79 19.87
N LEU A 195 3.24 -5.95 19.78
CA LEU A 195 1.84 -6.38 19.75
C LEU A 195 1.40 -6.92 18.40
N VAL A 196 1.91 -6.32 17.28
CA VAL A 196 1.44 -6.66 15.93
C VAL A 196 2.32 -7.66 15.21
N ALA A 197 3.62 -7.74 15.50
CA ALA A 197 4.55 -8.67 14.87
C ALA A 197 4.09 -10.15 14.91
N PRO A 198 3.45 -10.66 15.99
CA PRO A 198 2.92 -12.03 16.01
C PRO A 198 1.76 -12.27 15.02
N ARG A 199 1.06 -11.21 14.57
CA ARG A 199 -0.04 -11.33 13.59
C ARG A 199 0.49 -11.52 12.16
N ILE A 200 1.69 -10.98 11.92
CA ILE A 200 2.47 -11.19 10.72
C ILE A 200 3.67 -11.98 11.20
N PRO A 201 3.92 -13.23 10.80
CA PRO A 201 5.00 -14.03 11.37
C PRO A 201 6.38 -13.44 11.01
N MET A 202 6.77 -12.39 11.73
CA MET A 202 8.03 -11.66 11.61
C MET A 202 8.58 -11.30 13.00
N ALA A 203 9.87 -11.01 13.08
CA ALA A 203 10.48 -10.56 14.32
C ALA A 203 9.99 -9.14 14.69
N SER A 204 9.88 -8.85 15.99
CA SER A 204 9.46 -7.51 16.45
C SER A 204 10.43 -6.41 16.00
N SER A 205 11.74 -6.71 15.89
CA SER A 205 12.74 -5.80 15.32
C SER A 205 12.45 -5.44 13.87
N ASP A 206 12.11 -6.44 13.04
CA ASP A 206 11.78 -6.23 11.63
C ASP A 206 10.47 -5.46 11.46
N CYS A 207 9.50 -5.72 12.33
CA CYS A 207 8.26 -4.97 12.40
C CYS A 207 8.50 -3.51 12.79
N LEU A 208 9.37 -3.25 13.77
CA LEU A 208 9.74 -1.90 14.18
C LEU A 208 10.44 -1.15 13.05
N GLU A 209 11.39 -1.79 12.36
CA GLU A 209 12.07 -1.22 11.19
C GLU A 209 11.08 -0.87 10.08
N TYR A 210 10.16 -1.78 9.76
CA TYR A 210 9.11 -1.56 8.79
C TYR A 210 8.22 -0.37 9.15
N LEU A 211 7.75 -0.30 10.41
CA LEU A 211 6.88 0.79 10.88
C LEU A 211 7.59 2.15 10.89
N LYS A 212 8.92 2.18 11.07
CA LYS A 212 9.73 3.40 10.95
C LYS A 212 9.93 3.85 9.51
N GLY A 213 9.87 2.92 8.56
CA GLY A 213 10.06 3.20 7.13
C GLY A 213 8.78 3.64 6.41
N ILE A 214 7.62 3.55 7.06
CA ILE A 214 6.35 4.07 6.52
C ILE A 214 6.14 5.48 7.05
N GLU A 215 5.93 6.40 6.14
CA GLU A 215 5.50 7.77 6.44
C GLU A 215 3.96 7.77 6.44
N LEU A 216 3.37 8.34 7.49
CA LEU A 216 1.90 8.37 7.68
C LEU A 216 1.36 9.81 7.64
N ASP A 217 2.17 10.75 7.19
CA ASP A 217 1.93 12.18 7.06
C ASP A 217 1.89 12.67 5.61
#